data_fb638a7c6d95f7c47e2808212fd5df48
#
_entry.id   fb638a7c6d95f7c47e2808212fd5df48
#
_cell.length_a   1.000
_cell.length_b   1.000
_cell.length_c   1.000
_cell.angle_alpha   90.00
_cell.angle_beta   90.00
_cell.angle_gamma   90.00
#
_symmetry.space_group_name_H-M   'P 1'
#
loop_
_entity.id
_entity.type
_entity.pdbx_description
1 polymer ?
#
loop_
_entity_poly.entity_id
_entity_poly.type
_entity_poly.pdbx_seq_one_letter_code
_entity_poly.pdbx_strand_id
1 'polypeptide(L)'
;MINFTKKNIDHSPIRDSVFSVAAKAAEAIKIYGKDNVVNATIGSLYNEEGELVALKTVFDTYNSIPAVEKAKYAQSFNGNDNFRKAVYNWVCGDKVKLRHDVIATPGGSGAVSLAIADILDEGETLVLPDIAWGSYKLMASMNNENCRFYSMFDGDKFNLESFVSTCRQVMEKQGKVLAIINDPCHNPTGYSLTEEEWKKLIAAINRLSKKGPFVLLDDIAYIDYSYNLDTCRNYMTNFNDIGENVMIIVAFSSSKTLTSYGLRCGAAVVL
;
A
#
# COMPACT_ATOMS: atom_id res chain seq x y z
N MET A 1 34.56 -10.19 12.06
CA MET A 1 34.19 -9.33 10.92
C MET A 1 33.73 -8.00 11.47
N ILE A 2 34.22 -6.87 10.97
CA ILE A 2 33.78 -5.53 11.41
C ILE A 2 32.39 -5.32 10.83
N ASN A 3 31.40 -5.05 11.68
CA ASN A 3 30.03 -4.80 11.27
C ASN A 3 29.80 -3.29 11.16
N PHE A 4 29.46 -2.80 9.96
CA PHE A 4 29.17 -1.39 9.67
C PHE A 4 27.68 -1.04 9.72
N THR A 5 26.80 -1.99 9.98
CA THR A 5 25.36 -1.80 10.02
C THR A 5 24.83 -1.84 11.46
N LYS A 6 23.53 -1.59 11.63
CA LYS A 6 22.86 -1.75 12.94
C LYS A 6 23.09 -3.16 13.46
N LYS A 7 23.25 -3.30 14.78
CA LYS A 7 23.24 -4.62 15.46
C LYS A 7 21.86 -5.24 15.21
N ASN A 8 21.80 -6.54 15.07
CA ASN A 8 20.56 -7.32 14.90
C ASN A 8 19.87 -7.23 13.53
N ILE A 9 20.50 -6.64 12.52
CA ILE A 9 19.99 -6.74 11.15
C ILE A 9 20.35 -8.11 10.56
N ASP A 10 19.38 -8.74 9.91
CA ASP A 10 19.63 -9.92 9.08
C ASP A 10 20.46 -9.54 7.85
N HIS A 11 21.68 -10.05 7.78
CA HIS A 11 22.62 -9.84 6.68
C HIS A 11 22.47 -10.86 5.55
N SER A 12 21.48 -11.75 5.63
CA SER A 12 21.19 -12.69 4.54
C SER A 12 20.85 -11.92 3.27
N PRO A 13 21.26 -12.43 2.10
CA PRO A 13 20.87 -11.83 0.83
C PRO A 13 19.34 -11.74 0.72
N ILE A 14 18.83 -10.57 0.39
CA ILE A 14 17.41 -10.38 0.11
C ILE A 14 17.03 -11.30 -1.06
N ARG A 15 16.19 -12.29 -0.79
CA ARG A 15 15.61 -13.15 -1.83
C ARG A 15 14.38 -12.47 -2.39
N ASP A 16 14.58 -11.61 -3.37
CA ASP A 16 13.47 -11.04 -4.13
C ASP A 16 12.93 -12.11 -5.09
N SER A 17 11.79 -12.68 -4.73
CA SER A 17 11.13 -13.70 -5.55
C SER A 17 10.59 -13.12 -6.86
N VAL A 18 10.18 -11.84 -6.89
CA VAL A 18 9.55 -11.20 -8.05
C VAL A 18 10.57 -11.05 -9.19
N PHE A 19 11.73 -10.45 -8.93
CA PHE A 19 12.76 -10.30 -9.96
C PHE A 19 13.38 -11.65 -10.38
N SER A 20 13.49 -12.59 -9.45
CA SER A 20 13.94 -13.96 -9.77
C SER A 20 12.96 -14.66 -10.72
N VAL A 21 11.66 -14.56 -10.49
CA VAL A 21 10.65 -15.16 -11.38
C VAL A 21 10.56 -14.40 -12.70
N ALA A 22 10.69 -13.07 -12.69
CA ALA A 22 10.74 -12.28 -13.93
C ALA A 22 11.94 -12.67 -14.82
N ALA A 23 13.12 -12.93 -14.24
CA ALA A 23 14.27 -13.41 -14.98
C ALA A 23 14.02 -14.80 -15.60
N LYS A 24 13.38 -15.72 -14.86
CA LYS A 24 12.98 -17.03 -15.38
C LYS A 24 11.95 -16.93 -16.51
N ALA A 25 10.99 -16.02 -16.40
CA ALA A 25 10.02 -15.79 -17.46
C ALA A 25 10.70 -15.23 -18.73
N ALA A 26 11.66 -14.31 -18.58
CA ALA A 26 12.42 -13.77 -19.70
C ALA A 26 13.27 -14.87 -20.38
N GLU A 27 13.85 -15.81 -19.62
CA GLU A 27 14.57 -16.95 -20.15
C GLU A 27 13.63 -17.93 -20.87
N ALA A 28 12.47 -18.23 -20.30
CA ALA A 28 11.46 -19.08 -20.93
C ALA A 28 10.99 -18.49 -22.27
N ILE A 29 10.80 -17.17 -22.36
CA ILE A 29 10.45 -16.49 -23.62
C ILE A 29 11.54 -16.70 -24.69
N LYS A 30 12.81 -16.66 -24.31
CA LYS A 30 13.92 -16.93 -25.26
C LYS A 30 13.92 -18.37 -25.77
N ILE A 31 13.56 -19.32 -24.93
CA ILE A 31 13.58 -20.76 -25.25
C ILE A 31 12.33 -21.16 -26.04
N TYR A 32 11.16 -20.73 -25.62
CA TYR A 32 9.87 -21.22 -26.13
C TYR A 32 9.15 -20.23 -27.06
N GLY A 33 9.63 -18.99 -27.16
CA GLY A 33 8.99 -17.91 -27.92
C GLY A 33 7.92 -17.16 -27.11
N LYS A 34 7.72 -15.89 -27.46
CA LYS A 34 6.78 -14.97 -26.77
C LYS A 34 5.35 -15.50 -26.75
N ASP A 35 4.89 -16.11 -27.83
CA ASP A 35 3.51 -16.58 -27.97
C ASP A 35 3.18 -17.81 -27.11
N ASN A 36 4.20 -18.49 -26.60
CA ASN A 36 4.06 -19.68 -25.77
C ASN A 36 4.29 -19.42 -24.27
N VAL A 37 4.57 -18.18 -23.87
CA VAL A 37 4.88 -17.83 -22.48
C VAL A 37 4.06 -16.61 -22.05
N VAL A 38 3.20 -16.82 -21.06
CA VAL A 38 2.49 -15.71 -20.39
C VAL A 38 3.35 -15.20 -19.24
N ASN A 39 3.84 -13.97 -19.37
CA ASN A 39 4.60 -13.30 -18.31
C ASN A 39 3.72 -12.33 -17.52
N ALA A 40 3.25 -12.75 -16.34
CA ALA A 40 2.46 -11.93 -15.41
C ALA A 40 3.23 -11.66 -14.10
N THR A 41 4.55 -11.57 -14.16
CA THR A 41 5.41 -11.49 -12.95
C THR A 41 5.49 -10.09 -12.35
N ILE A 42 5.36 -9.04 -13.18
CA ILE A 42 5.46 -7.65 -12.76
C ILE A 42 4.12 -6.97 -13.01
N GLY A 43 3.60 -6.27 -12.00
CA GLY A 43 2.33 -5.56 -12.06
C GLY A 43 2.40 -4.28 -12.90
N SER A 44 2.82 -4.37 -14.15
CA SER A 44 2.81 -3.31 -15.15
C SER A 44 1.74 -3.61 -16.20
N LEU A 45 1.15 -2.57 -16.75
CA LEU A 45 0.14 -2.70 -17.81
C LEU A 45 0.84 -2.80 -19.17
N TYR A 46 0.50 -3.80 -19.93
CA TYR A 46 0.98 -4.03 -21.30
C TYR A 46 -0.21 -4.04 -22.27
N ASN A 47 0.02 -3.55 -23.50
CA ASN A 47 -0.94 -3.66 -24.59
C ASN A 47 -0.93 -5.07 -25.20
N GLU A 48 -1.77 -5.30 -26.20
CA GLU A 48 -1.87 -6.61 -26.88
C GLU A 48 -0.60 -6.98 -27.64
N GLU A 49 0.19 -5.99 -28.05
CA GLU A 49 1.49 -6.18 -28.70
C GLU A 49 2.60 -6.50 -27.67
N GLY A 50 2.28 -6.42 -26.36
CA GLY A 50 3.20 -6.65 -25.25
C GLY A 50 4.16 -5.50 -25.03
N GLU A 51 3.79 -4.29 -25.38
CA GLU A 51 4.52 -3.06 -25.09
C GLU A 51 4.00 -2.45 -23.79
N LEU A 52 4.89 -1.86 -23.00
CA LEU A 52 4.52 -1.19 -21.76
C LEU A 52 3.62 0.01 -22.07
N VAL A 53 2.43 0.02 -21.46
CA VAL A 53 1.50 1.16 -21.59
C VAL A 53 2.02 2.34 -20.80
N ALA A 54 2.18 3.47 -21.50
CA ALA A 54 2.43 4.78 -20.90
C ALA A 54 1.28 5.70 -21.31
N LEU A 55 0.51 6.20 -20.33
CA LEU A 55 -0.61 7.09 -20.61
C LEU A 55 -0.09 8.40 -21.24
N LYS A 56 -0.42 8.60 -22.51
CA LYS A 56 0.06 9.74 -23.31
C LYS A 56 -0.21 11.07 -22.62
N THR A 57 -1.41 11.28 -22.10
CA THR A 57 -1.81 12.52 -21.42
C THR A 57 -0.96 12.82 -20.19
N VAL A 58 -0.56 11.79 -19.43
CA VAL A 58 0.31 11.92 -18.26
C VAL A 58 1.70 12.37 -18.69
N PHE A 59 2.29 11.70 -19.66
CA PHE A 59 3.65 12.01 -20.10
C PHE A 59 3.74 13.31 -20.92
N ASP A 60 2.72 13.65 -21.72
CA ASP A 60 2.65 14.95 -22.37
C ASP A 60 2.59 16.08 -21.34
N THR A 61 1.76 15.95 -20.31
CA THR A 61 1.69 16.90 -19.19
C THR A 61 3.03 17.01 -18.49
N TYR A 62 3.65 15.88 -18.12
CA TYR A 62 4.96 15.87 -17.47
C TYR A 62 6.02 16.55 -18.35
N ASN A 63 6.04 16.29 -19.66
CA ASN A 63 7.00 16.86 -20.60
C ASN A 63 6.78 18.37 -20.81
N SER A 64 5.55 18.85 -20.73
CA SER A 64 5.21 20.28 -20.84
C SER A 64 5.68 21.13 -19.66
N ILE A 65 5.96 20.53 -18.51
CA ILE A 65 6.48 21.26 -17.35
C ILE A 65 7.89 21.75 -17.66
N PRO A 66 8.18 23.07 -17.52
CA PRO A 66 9.50 23.62 -17.77
C PRO A 66 10.58 22.94 -16.92
N ALA A 67 11.77 22.78 -17.48
CA ALA A 67 12.89 22.14 -16.79
C ALA A 67 13.21 22.82 -15.44
N VAL A 68 13.13 24.15 -15.37
CA VAL A 68 13.36 24.91 -14.14
C VAL A 68 12.36 24.57 -13.04
N GLU A 69 11.10 24.29 -13.39
CA GLU A 69 10.09 23.87 -12.41
C GLU A 69 10.37 22.47 -11.89
N LYS A 70 10.83 21.56 -12.76
CA LYS A 70 11.24 20.20 -12.35
C LYS A 70 12.50 20.19 -11.49
N ALA A 71 13.37 21.19 -11.64
CA ALA A 71 14.64 21.31 -10.90
C ALA A 71 14.49 21.98 -9.54
N LYS A 72 13.36 22.61 -9.23
CA LYS A 72 13.15 23.28 -7.94
C LYS A 72 13.08 22.29 -6.79
N TYR A 73 13.63 22.70 -5.64
CA TYR A 73 13.40 21.99 -4.39
C TYR A 73 11.92 21.98 -4.01
N ALA A 74 11.50 20.95 -3.30
CA ALA A 74 10.20 20.95 -2.64
C ALA A 74 10.12 22.12 -1.64
N GLN A 75 8.90 22.65 -1.44
CA GLN A 75 8.65 23.76 -0.53
C GLN A 75 8.69 23.35 0.95
N SER A 76 8.54 22.06 1.23
CA SER A 76 8.61 21.49 2.57
C SER A 76 9.05 20.02 2.52
N PHE A 77 9.41 19.46 3.68
CA PHE A 77 9.72 18.04 3.81
C PHE A 77 8.52 17.13 3.48
N ASN A 78 7.30 17.62 3.68
CA ASN A 78 6.07 16.88 3.36
C ASN A 78 5.73 16.90 1.86
N GLY A 79 6.46 17.66 1.06
CA GLY A 79 6.19 17.89 -0.35
C GLY A 79 5.54 19.25 -0.65
N ASN A 80 5.32 19.54 -1.92
CA ASN A 80 4.73 20.78 -2.36
C ASN A 80 3.23 20.85 -2.02
N ASP A 81 2.73 22.00 -1.60
CA ASP A 81 1.32 22.19 -1.20
C ASP A 81 0.34 21.80 -2.31
N ASN A 82 0.65 22.15 -3.56
CA ASN A 82 -0.20 21.79 -4.70
C ASN A 82 -0.27 20.26 -4.90
N PHE A 83 0.86 19.57 -4.74
CA PHE A 83 0.90 18.11 -4.79
C PHE A 83 0.06 17.49 -3.67
N ARG A 84 0.25 17.95 -2.44
CA ARG A 84 -0.46 17.46 -1.26
C ARG A 84 -1.98 17.63 -1.41
N LYS A 85 -2.42 18.82 -1.85
CA LYS A 85 -3.83 19.10 -2.14
C LYS A 85 -4.37 18.22 -3.26
N ALA A 86 -3.61 18.05 -4.35
CA ALA A 86 -4.02 17.21 -5.48
C ALA A 86 -4.17 15.74 -5.06
N VAL A 87 -3.22 15.21 -4.27
CA VAL A 87 -3.31 13.85 -3.75
C VAL A 87 -4.52 13.68 -2.84
N TYR A 88 -4.73 14.58 -1.88
CA TYR A 88 -5.89 14.48 -0.99
C TYR A 88 -7.20 14.49 -1.77
N ASN A 89 -7.34 15.42 -2.72
CA ASN A 89 -8.53 15.51 -3.56
C ASN A 89 -8.73 14.27 -4.43
N TRP A 90 -7.65 13.69 -4.96
CA TRP A 90 -7.73 12.44 -5.74
C TRP A 90 -8.12 11.24 -4.88
N VAL A 91 -7.53 11.12 -3.70
CA VAL A 91 -7.74 9.98 -2.79
C VAL A 91 -9.08 10.08 -2.08
N CYS A 92 -9.30 11.15 -1.35
CA CYS A 92 -10.43 11.30 -0.43
C CYS A 92 -11.56 12.18 -1.00
N GLY A 93 -11.23 13.18 -1.80
CA GLY A 93 -12.21 14.16 -2.30
C GLY A 93 -12.97 14.85 -1.15
N ASP A 94 -14.28 14.80 -1.25
CA ASP A 94 -15.23 15.32 -0.25
C ASP A 94 -15.75 14.26 0.74
N LYS A 95 -15.30 13.01 0.60
CA LYS A 95 -15.81 11.86 1.36
C LYS A 95 -15.29 11.83 2.80
N VAL A 96 -14.07 12.28 3.02
CA VAL A 96 -13.43 12.32 4.33
C VAL A 96 -13.41 13.76 4.85
N LYS A 97 -13.90 13.94 6.08
CA LYS A 97 -14.00 15.27 6.74
C LYS A 97 -13.10 15.38 7.97
N LEU A 98 -12.25 14.41 8.18
CA LEU A 98 -11.30 14.39 9.29
C LEU A 98 -10.18 15.40 9.11
N ARG A 99 -9.55 15.78 10.23
CA ARG A 99 -8.22 16.43 10.17
C ARG A 99 -7.27 15.48 9.45
N HIS A 100 -6.50 16.02 8.53
CA HIS A 100 -5.60 15.19 7.72
C HIS A 100 -4.27 15.90 7.47
N ASP A 101 -3.27 15.10 7.13
CA ASP A 101 -2.03 15.56 6.53
C ASP A 101 -1.65 14.63 5.35
N VAL A 102 -0.81 15.14 4.44
CA VAL A 102 -0.32 14.40 3.29
C VAL A 102 1.19 14.54 3.24
N ILE A 103 1.88 13.41 3.14
CA ILE A 103 3.33 13.33 3.09
C ILE A 103 3.74 12.69 1.76
N ALA A 104 4.52 13.40 0.96
CA ALA A 104 5.08 12.87 -0.28
C ALA A 104 6.07 11.75 0.03
N THR A 105 5.97 10.65 -0.73
CA THR A 105 6.81 9.46 -0.53
C THR A 105 7.35 8.93 -1.86
N PRO A 106 8.45 8.16 -1.87
CA PRO A 106 8.96 7.52 -3.07
C PRO A 106 8.06 6.33 -3.51
N GLY A 107 6.89 6.66 -4.06
CA GLY A 107 5.84 5.72 -4.44
C GLY A 107 5.03 5.21 -3.24
N GLY A 108 4.01 4.38 -3.51
CA GLY A 108 3.22 3.74 -2.46
C GLY A 108 4.06 2.85 -1.54
N SER A 109 5.08 2.18 -2.07
CA SER A 109 6.04 1.41 -1.26
C SER A 109 6.74 2.25 -0.21
N GLY A 110 7.06 3.52 -0.53
CA GLY A 110 7.62 4.47 0.43
C GLY A 110 6.64 4.82 1.54
N ALA A 111 5.35 5.00 1.22
CA ALA A 111 4.32 5.26 2.22
C ALA A 111 4.15 4.07 3.18
N VAL A 112 4.10 2.85 2.65
CA VAL A 112 4.01 1.62 3.44
C VAL A 112 5.24 1.44 4.33
N SER A 113 6.44 1.58 3.77
CA SER A 113 7.70 1.42 4.52
C SER A 113 7.84 2.44 5.63
N LEU A 114 7.45 3.69 5.37
CA LEU A 114 7.45 4.77 6.37
C LEU A 114 6.48 4.42 7.52
N ALA A 115 5.26 4.02 7.20
CA ALA A 115 4.28 3.66 8.21
C ALA A 115 4.73 2.50 9.10
N ILE A 116 5.35 1.46 8.50
CA ILE A 116 5.89 0.33 9.25
C ILE A 116 6.99 0.81 10.21
N ALA A 117 7.98 1.56 9.68
CA ALA A 117 9.14 1.99 10.44
C ALA A 117 8.84 3.03 11.54
N ASP A 118 7.79 3.85 11.36
CA ASP A 118 7.46 4.92 12.32
C ASP A 118 6.45 4.46 13.40
N ILE A 119 5.63 3.46 13.09
CA ILE A 119 4.58 3.01 14.01
C ILE A 119 5.04 1.85 14.90
N LEU A 120 5.85 0.95 14.36
CA LEU A 120 6.29 -0.23 15.11
C LEU A 120 7.72 -0.05 15.63
N ASP A 121 7.93 -0.51 16.86
CA ASP A 121 9.25 -0.65 17.44
C ASP A 121 9.86 -2.02 17.06
N GLU A 122 11.20 -2.12 17.16
CA GLU A 122 11.92 -3.37 16.90
C GLU A 122 11.33 -4.51 17.76
N GLY A 123 11.02 -5.64 17.14
CA GLY A 123 10.42 -6.81 17.75
C GLY A 123 8.90 -6.79 17.87
N GLU A 124 8.26 -5.66 17.55
CA GLU A 124 6.79 -5.59 17.48
C GLU A 124 6.23 -6.31 16.24
N THR A 125 4.95 -6.41 16.16
CA THR A 125 4.26 -7.28 15.20
C THR A 125 3.31 -6.49 14.31
N LEU A 126 3.57 -6.55 13.01
CA LEU A 126 2.69 -6.10 11.94
C LEU A 126 1.59 -7.15 11.69
N VAL A 127 0.34 -6.72 11.54
CA VAL A 127 -0.78 -7.59 11.16
C VAL A 127 -1.02 -7.54 9.66
N LEU A 128 -1.02 -8.71 9.01
CA LEU A 128 -1.18 -8.88 7.57
C LEU A 128 -2.20 -9.97 7.25
N PRO A 129 -2.86 -9.94 6.07
CA PRO A 129 -3.57 -11.11 5.57
C PRO A 129 -2.58 -12.23 5.19
N ASP A 130 -3.03 -13.47 5.25
CA ASP A 130 -2.26 -14.65 4.83
C ASP A 130 -1.96 -14.66 3.30
N ILE A 131 -2.83 -14.02 2.53
CA ILE A 131 -2.61 -13.74 1.11
C ILE A 131 -2.30 -12.23 0.99
N ALA A 132 -1.07 -11.87 0.66
CA ALA A 132 -0.62 -10.49 0.63
C ALA A 132 0.52 -10.25 -0.37
N TRP A 133 0.71 -9.01 -0.75
CA TRP A 133 1.93 -8.61 -1.46
C TRP A 133 3.16 -8.86 -0.57
N GLY A 134 4.07 -9.71 -1.07
CA GLY A 134 5.21 -10.21 -0.28
C GLY A 134 6.14 -9.13 0.28
N SER A 135 6.13 -7.92 -0.31
CA SER A 135 6.99 -6.82 0.15
C SER A 135 6.59 -6.27 1.52
N TYR A 136 5.36 -6.42 1.99
CA TYR A 136 4.99 -6.02 3.35
C TYR A 136 5.83 -6.77 4.39
N LYS A 137 5.89 -8.09 4.24
CA LYS A 137 6.73 -8.94 5.12
C LYS A 137 8.21 -8.59 5.02
N LEU A 138 8.70 -8.29 3.81
CA LEU A 138 10.08 -7.89 3.61
C LEU A 138 10.39 -6.57 4.33
N MET A 139 9.53 -5.56 4.20
CA MET A 139 9.68 -4.26 4.86
C MET A 139 9.70 -4.40 6.39
N ALA A 140 8.80 -5.21 6.96
CA ALA A 140 8.80 -5.51 8.40
C ALA A 140 10.11 -6.18 8.83
N SER A 141 10.57 -7.19 8.09
CA SER A 141 11.82 -7.90 8.42
C SER A 141 13.06 -7.00 8.36
N MET A 142 13.09 -6.02 7.45
CA MET A 142 14.18 -5.05 7.35
C MET A 142 14.27 -4.10 8.55
N ASN A 143 13.19 -3.97 9.32
CA ASN A 143 13.14 -3.19 10.56
C ASN A 143 13.20 -4.07 11.82
N ASN A 144 13.51 -5.36 11.69
CA ASN A 144 13.47 -6.35 12.78
C ASN A 144 12.09 -6.51 13.44
N GLU A 145 11.04 -6.33 12.69
CA GLU A 145 9.67 -6.50 13.13
C GLU A 145 9.13 -7.87 12.74
N ASN A 146 8.17 -8.35 13.51
CA ASN A 146 7.49 -9.61 13.26
C ASN A 146 6.24 -9.40 12.41
N CYS A 147 5.75 -10.47 11.79
CA CYS A 147 4.45 -10.48 11.13
C CYS A 147 3.54 -11.51 11.77
N ARG A 148 2.26 -11.17 11.90
CA ARG A 148 1.20 -12.09 12.27
C ARG A 148 0.11 -12.04 11.20
N PHE A 149 -0.34 -13.23 10.78
CA PHE A 149 -1.26 -13.36 9.68
C PHE A 149 -2.66 -13.72 10.17
N TYR A 150 -3.66 -13.07 9.57
CA TYR A 150 -5.06 -13.49 9.67
C TYR A 150 -5.49 -14.17 8.37
N SER A 151 -6.41 -15.11 8.45
CA SER A 151 -7.03 -15.69 7.25
C SER A 151 -7.90 -14.64 6.58
N MET A 152 -7.56 -14.27 5.34
CA MET A 152 -8.22 -13.18 4.62
C MET A 152 -9.68 -13.50 4.30
N PHE A 153 -9.97 -14.76 4.01
CA PHE A 153 -11.29 -15.19 3.56
C PHE A 153 -11.95 -16.19 4.51
N ASP A 154 -13.28 -16.05 4.61
CA ASP A 154 -14.22 -17.07 5.06
C ASP A 154 -15.20 -17.34 3.91
N GLY A 155 -14.98 -18.47 3.23
CA GLY A 155 -15.61 -18.73 1.93
C GLY A 155 -15.14 -17.70 0.89
N ASP A 156 -16.07 -16.91 0.37
CA ASP A 156 -15.86 -15.88 -0.65
C ASP A 156 -15.87 -14.44 -0.08
N LYS A 157 -15.92 -14.29 1.24
CA LYS A 157 -16.04 -13.00 1.94
C LYS A 157 -14.83 -12.68 2.78
N PHE A 158 -14.64 -11.40 3.09
CA PHE A 158 -13.63 -10.97 4.04
C PHE A 158 -13.85 -11.57 5.44
N ASN A 159 -12.84 -12.21 5.98
CA ASN A 159 -12.88 -12.87 7.28
C ASN A 159 -12.65 -11.88 8.43
N LEU A 160 -13.67 -11.12 8.77
CA LEU A 160 -13.61 -10.13 9.84
C LEU A 160 -13.28 -10.77 11.20
N GLU A 161 -13.75 -12.01 11.45
CA GLU A 161 -13.50 -12.69 12.73
C GLU A 161 -12.01 -13.00 12.91
N SER A 162 -11.37 -13.55 11.87
CA SER A 162 -9.93 -13.83 11.89
C SER A 162 -9.12 -12.53 12.05
N PHE A 163 -9.47 -11.46 11.33
CA PHE A 163 -8.86 -10.15 11.47
C PHE A 163 -8.94 -9.64 12.92
N VAL A 164 -10.15 -9.61 13.49
CA VAL A 164 -10.40 -9.12 14.85
C VAL A 164 -9.67 -9.96 15.91
N SER A 165 -9.68 -11.28 15.76
CA SER A 165 -8.99 -12.19 16.67
C SER A 165 -7.48 -11.95 16.64
N THR A 166 -6.89 -11.83 15.46
CA THR A 166 -5.46 -11.58 15.29
C THR A 166 -5.06 -10.21 15.86
N CYS A 167 -5.79 -9.15 15.52
CA CYS A 167 -5.54 -7.80 16.04
C CYS A 167 -5.68 -7.75 17.57
N ARG A 168 -6.65 -8.45 18.14
CA ARG A 168 -6.82 -8.52 19.61
C ARG A 168 -5.60 -9.12 20.30
N GLN A 169 -5.08 -10.22 19.77
CA GLN A 169 -3.90 -10.90 20.33
C GLN A 169 -2.64 -10.02 20.23
N VAL A 170 -2.50 -9.26 19.12
CA VAL A 170 -1.39 -8.31 18.94
C VAL A 170 -1.56 -7.14 19.91
N MET A 171 -2.76 -6.56 20.03
CA MET A 171 -3.07 -5.51 20.99
C MET A 171 -2.77 -5.92 22.42
N GLU A 172 -3.13 -7.14 22.82
CA GLU A 172 -2.88 -7.68 24.17
C GLU A 172 -1.39 -7.89 24.45
N LYS A 173 -0.59 -8.18 23.41
CA LYS A 173 0.85 -8.45 23.56
C LYS A 173 1.69 -7.17 23.63
N GLN A 174 1.38 -6.17 22.79
CA GLN A 174 2.24 -4.99 22.58
C GLN A 174 1.54 -3.64 22.82
N GLY A 175 0.24 -3.62 23.13
CA GLY A 175 -0.50 -2.42 23.50
C GLY A 175 -0.92 -1.53 22.32
N LYS A 176 -0.52 -1.85 21.10
CA LYS A 176 -0.90 -1.14 19.85
C LYS A 176 -1.05 -2.11 18.69
N VAL A 177 -1.71 -1.69 17.61
CA VAL A 177 -1.82 -2.48 16.37
C VAL A 177 -1.49 -1.59 15.19
N LEU A 178 -0.64 -2.09 14.28
CA LEU A 178 -0.59 -1.69 12.89
C LEU A 178 -1.09 -2.86 12.04
N ALA A 179 -2.16 -2.66 11.28
CA ALA A 179 -2.69 -3.63 10.34
C ALA A 179 -2.69 -3.05 8.92
N ILE A 180 -2.33 -3.85 7.92
CA ILE A 180 -2.39 -3.46 6.51
C ILE A 180 -3.55 -4.18 5.84
N ILE A 181 -4.34 -3.42 5.09
CA ILE A 181 -5.32 -3.89 4.12
C ILE A 181 -4.93 -3.30 2.77
N ASN A 182 -4.98 -4.09 1.71
CA ASN A 182 -4.83 -3.61 0.35
C ASN A 182 -6.21 -3.67 -0.32
N ASP A 183 -6.88 -2.53 -0.38
CA ASP A 183 -8.24 -2.39 -0.90
C ASP A 183 -8.44 -1.01 -1.54
N PRO A 184 -9.23 -0.91 -2.60
CA PRO A 184 -9.85 -1.99 -3.38
C PRO A 184 -8.88 -2.67 -4.36
N CYS A 185 -9.36 -3.75 -4.98
CA CYS A 185 -8.60 -4.52 -5.97
C CYS A 185 -7.33 -5.16 -5.39
N HIS A 186 -7.51 -5.89 -4.30
CA HIS A 186 -6.45 -6.55 -3.54
C HIS A 186 -5.46 -7.33 -4.43
N ASN A 187 -4.18 -7.09 -4.25
CA ASN A 187 -3.11 -7.85 -4.90
C ASN A 187 -2.69 -9.06 -4.02
N PRO A 188 -2.91 -10.33 -4.47
CA PRO A 188 -3.14 -10.74 -5.86
C PRO A 188 -4.58 -11.16 -6.20
N THR A 189 -5.54 -11.06 -5.30
CA THR A 189 -6.84 -11.73 -5.46
C THR A 189 -7.85 -10.95 -6.31
N GLY A 190 -7.67 -9.64 -6.47
CA GLY A 190 -8.63 -8.76 -7.12
C GLY A 190 -9.85 -8.44 -6.25
N TYR A 191 -9.91 -8.96 -5.02
CA TYR A 191 -11.03 -8.73 -4.10
C TYR A 191 -11.12 -7.25 -3.73
N SER A 192 -12.34 -6.79 -3.56
CA SER A 192 -12.63 -5.48 -2.97
C SER A 192 -13.67 -5.66 -1.87
N LEU A 193 -13.40 -5.10 -0.69
CA LEU A 193 -14.36 -5.11 0.39
C LEU A 193 -15.62 -4.33 0.00
N THR A 194 -16.75 -4.86 0.36
CA THR A 194 -18.05 -4.17 0.22
C THR A 194 -18.15 -3.02 1.23
N GLU A 195 -19.05 -2.06 0.97
CA GLU A 195 -19.31 -0.97 1.93
C GLU A 195 -19.78 -1.51 3.30
N GLU A 196 -20.52 -2.60 3.33
CA GLU A 196 -20.97 -3.24 4.56
C GLU A 196 -19.81 -3.91 5.32
N GLU A 197 -18.85 -4.53 4.62
CA GLU A 197 -17.64 -5.08 5.25
C GLU A 197 -16.77 -3.98 5.82
N TRP A 198 -16.57 -2.87 5.10
CA TRP A 198 -15.88 -1.69 5.60
C TRP A 198 -16.53 -1.11 6.84
N LYS A 199 -17.85 -0.96 6.86
CA LYS A 199 -18.60 -0.48 8.03
C LYS A 199 -18.39 -1.38 9.24
N LYS A 200 -18.46 -2.70 9.05
CA LYS A 200 -18.21 -3.68 10.12
C LYS A 200 -16.76 -3.65 10.59
N LEU A 201 -15.83 -3.48 9.68
CA LEU A 201 -14.39 -3.38 9.95
C LEU A 201 -14.09 -2.15 10.82
N ILE A 202 -14.55 -0.97 10.44
CA ILE A 202 -14.37 0.27 11.23
C ILE A 202 -15.00 0.13 12.61
N ALA A 203 -16.20 -0.42 12.70
CA ALA A 203 -16.85 -0.67 14.00
C ALA A 203 -16.04 -1.65 14.87
N ALA A 204 -15.39 -2.65 14.28
CA ALA A 204 -14.52 -3.59 15.00
C ALA A 204 -13.22 -2.93 15.47
N ILE A 205 -12.58 -2.13 14.61
CA ILE A 205 -11.38 -1.35 14.93
C ILE A 205 -11.66 -0.41 16.10
N ASN A 206 -12.78 0.31 16.08
CA ASN A 206 -13.19 1.19 17.18
C ASN A 206 -13.36 0.45 18.52
N ARG A 207 -13.82 -0.81 18.49
CA ARG A 207 -13.90 -1.62 19.71
C ARG A 207 -12.51 -2.04 20.22
N LEU A 208 -11.62 -2.41 19.31
CA LEU A 208 -10.23 -2.79 19.65
C LEU A 208 -9.43 -1.61 20.17
N SER A 209 -9.58 -0.44 19.59
CA SER A 209 -8.84 0.78 19.94
C SER A 209 -9.16 1.33 21.33
N LYS A 210 -10.21 0.81 22.00
CA LYS A 210 -10.46 1.10 23.43
C LYS A 210 -9.37 0.57 24.35
N LYS A 211 -8.56 -0.38 23.88
CA LYS A 211 -7.45 -0.97 24.63
C LYS A 211 -6.09 -0.34 24.33
N GLY A 212 -5.97 0.43 23.27
CA GLY A 212 -4.72 1.09 22.84
C GLY A 212 -4.80 1.59 21.41
N PRO A 213 -3.78 2.30 20.92
CA PRO A 213 -3.74 2.84 19.57
C PRO A 213 -3.91 1.77 18.49
N PHE A 214 -4.72 2.08 17.49
CA PHE A 214 -4.92 1.24 16.32
C PHE A 214 -4.63 2.04 15.06
N VAL A 215 -3.65 1.59 14.29
CA VAL A 215 -3.34 2.15 12.98
C VAL A 215 -3.78 1.17 11.90
N LEU A 216 -4.67 1.63 11.01
CA LEU A 216 -5.02 0.92 9.79
C LEU A 216 -4.29 1.57 8.62
N LEU A 217 -3.43 0.81 7.94
CA LEU A 217 -2.88 1.22 6.66
C LEU A 217 -3.72 0.61 5.55
N ASP A 218 -4.34 1.47 4.75
CA ASP A 218 -5.08 1.12 3.55
C ASP A 218 -4.20 1.38 2.32
N ASP A 219 -3.70 0.31 1.69
CA ASP A 219 -2.90 0.39 0.48
C ASP A 219 -3.82 0.39 -0.74
N ILE A 220 -4.03 1.58 -1.30
CA ILE A 220 -4.94 1.82 -2.43
C ILE A 220 -4.23 1.78 -3.79
N ALA A 221 -3.11 1.05 -3.93
CA ALA A 221 -2.30 1.07 -5.15
C ALA A 221 -3.10 0.77 -6.42
N TYR A 222 -4.20 0.03 -6.31
CA TYR A 222 -5.03 -0.40 -7.45
C TYR A 222 -6.43 0.21 -7.46
N ILE A 223 -6.71 1.25 -6.68
CA ILE A 223 -8.07 1.83 -6.55
C ILE A 223 -8.67 2.24 -7.90
N ASP A 224 -7.87 2.73 -8.82
CA ASP A 224 -8.30 3.18 -10.13
C ASP A 224 -8.44 2.03 -11.17
N TYR A 225 -8.26 0.78 -10.74
CA TYR A 225 -8.58 -0.43 -11.49
C TYR A 225 -9.92 -1.04 -11.07
N SER A 226 -10.64 -0.39 -10.16
CA SER A 226 -11.96 -0.81 -9.71
C SER A 226 -12.96 -0.79 -10.86
N TYR A 227 -13.93 -1.70 -10.80
CA TYR A 227 -14.96 -1.83 -11.82
C TYR A 227 -15.78 -0.54 -12.01
N ASN A 228 -16.00 0.23 -10.94
CA ASN A 228 -16.72 1.50 -10.98
C ASN A 228 -15.90 2.61 -10.32
N LEU A 229 -15.30 3.47 -11.15
CA LEU A 229 -14.44 4.56 -10.71
C LEU A 229 -15.17 5.66 -9.94
N ASP A 230 -16.48 5.84 -10.20
CA ASP A 230 -17.29 6.88 -9.55
C ASP A 230 -17.59 6.52 -8.08
N THR A 231 -17.61 5.23 -7.77
CA THR A 231 -18.00 4.73 -6.44
C THR A 231 -16.87 4.04 -5.67
N CYS A 232 -15.74 3.75 -6.30
CA CYS A 232 -14.66 2.98 -5.69
C CYS A 232 -14.07 3.60 -4.42
N ARG A 233 -14.31 4.89 -4.18
CA ARG A 233 -13.88 5.63 -3.00
C ARG A 233 -14.99 5.83 -1.96
N ASN A 234 -16.22 5.32 -2.19
CA ASN A 234 -17.34 5.56 -1.29
C ASN A 234 -17.13 4.96 0.10
N TYR A 235 -16.45 3.81 0.18
CA TYR A 235 -16.11 3.18 1.45
C TYR A 235 -15.34 4.11 2.41
N MET A 236 -14.58 5.06 1.89
CA MET A 236 -13.82 6.03 2.71
C MET A 236 -14.72 6.94 3.55
N THR A 237 -16.02 7.03 3.24
CA THR A 237 -16.98 7.74 4.10
C THR A 237 -17.03 7.14 5.50
N ASN A 238 -16.80 5.81 5.64
CA ASN A 238 -16.74 5.14 6.94
C ASN A 238 -15.55 5.59 7.79
N PHE A 239 -14.51 6.19 7.20
CA PHE A 239 -13.39 6.74 7.97
C PHE A 239 -13.81 7.90 8.87
N ASN A 240 -14.90 8.61 8.55
CA ASN A 240 -15.42 9.67 9.41
C ASN A 240 -15.93 9.15 10.77
N ASP A 241 -16.16 7.86 10.90
CA ASP A 241 -16.67 7.21 12.10
C ASP A 241 -15.57 6.61 12.99
N ILE A 242 -14.28 6.89 12.72
CA ILE A 242 -13.18 6.39 13.56
C ILE A 242 -13.14 7.07 14.93
N GLY A 243 -12.75 6.30 15.96
CA GLY A 243 -12.56 6.81 17.31
C GLY A 243 -11.21 7.51 17.50
N GLU A 244 -11.08 8.22 18.63
CA GLU A 244 -9.89 9.04 18.95
C GLU A 244 -8.57 8.27 18.99
N ASN A 245 -8.60 6.97 19.25
CA ASN A 245 -7.40 6.10 19.29
C ASN A 245 -7.17 5.35 17.97
N VAL A 246 -7.82 5.75 16.88
CA VAL A 246 -7.65 5.17 15.56
C VAL A 246 -7.00 6.18 14.64
N MET A 247 -5.99 5.76 13.92
CA MET A 247 -5.37 6.48 12.81
C MET A 247 -5.54 5.66 11.54
N ILE A 248 -5.88 6.31 10.45
CA ILE A 248 -5.87 5.69 9.12
C ILE A 248 -4.75 6.31 8.29
N ILE A 249 -3.94 5.47 7.66
CA ILE A 249 -2.92 5.87 6.70
C ILE A 249 -3.32 5.30 5.35
N VAL A 250 -3.61 6.16 4.38
CA VAL A 250 -3.90 5.72 3.01
C VAL A 250 -2.63 5.84 2.18
N ALA A 251 -2.13 4.72 1.68
CA ALA A 251 -0.91 4.67 0.86
C ALA A 251 -1.27 4.84 -0.62
N PHE A 252 -1.04 6.03 -1.14
CA PHE A 252 -1.26 6.37 -2.55
C PHE A 252 -0.02 6.12 -3.40
N SER A 253 -0.22 5.62 -4.61
CA SER A 253 0.83 5.44 -5.62
C SER A 253 0.36 5.92 -6.99
N SER A 254 1.12 6.82 -7.63
CA SER A 254 0.89 7.19 -9.02
C SER A 254 1.34 6.10 -10.01
N SER A 255 2.12 5.14 -9.54
CA SER A 255 2.75 4.13 -10.40
C SER A 255 1.75 3.33 -11.22
N LYS A 256 0.64 2.93 -10.60
CA LYS A 256 -0.42 2.14 -11.26
C LYS A 256 -1.42 3.05 -11.95
N THR A 257 -2.04 3.96 -11.20
CA THR A 257 -3.04 4.93 -11.64
C THR A 257 -2.59 5.73 -12.88
N LEU A 258 -1.35 6.19 -12.89
CA LEU A 258 -0.82 7.07 -13.95
C LEU A 258 0.22 6.37 -14.83
N THR A 259 0.36 5.05 -14.75
CA THR A 259 1.40 4.26 -15.46
C THR A 259 2.82 4.84 -15.33
N SER A 260 3.11 5.52 -14.23
CA SER A 260 4.36 6.24 -13.99
C SER A 260 5.31 5.46 -13.07
N TYR A 261 5.47 4.16 -13.32
CA TYR A 261 6.17 3.20 -12.45
C TYR A 261 7.58 3.65 -12.04
N GLY A 262 8.33 4.23 -12.96
CA GLY A 262 9.72 4.65 -12.76
C GLY A 262 9.87 5.98 -12.02
N LEU A 263 8.87 6.84 -12.00
CA LEU A 263 8.96 8.17 -11.37
C LEU A 263 8.94 8.12 -9.84
N ARG A 264 8.58 7.00 -9.26
CA ARG A 264 8.52 6.78 -7.80
C ARG A 264 7.77 7.88 -7.06
N CYS A 265 6.61 8.26 -7.56
CA CYS A 265 5.76 9.28 -6.96
C CYS A 265 4.60 8.63 -6.19
N GLY A 266 4.43 9.02 -4.93
CA GLY A 266 3.37 8.55 -4.05
C GLY A 266 3.21 9.44 -2.83
N ALA A 267 2.31 9.09 -1.96
CA ALA A 267 2.08 9.79 -0.71
C ALA A 267 1.43 8.90 0.35
N ALA A 268 1.65 9.24 1.62
CA ALA A 268 0.83 8.82 2.74
C ALA A 268 -0.19 9.92 3.06
N VAL A 269 -1.47 9.58 3.02
CA VAL A 269 -2.56 10.45 3.54
C VAL A 269 -2.88 9.95 4.93
N VAL A 270 -2.69 10.79 5.95
CA VAL A 270 -2.90 10.46 7.36
C VAL A 270 -4.18 11.13 7.83
N LEU A 271 -5.06 10.35 8.42
CA LEU A 271 -6.39 10.75 8.90
C LEU A 271 -6.53 10.50 10.39
#